data_50e9ea422135e7678acf41e52431be6b
#
_entry.id   50e9ea422135e7678acf41e52431be6b
#
_cell.length_a   1.000
_cell.length_b   1.000
_cell.length_c   1.000
_cell.angle_alpha   90.00
_cell.angle_beta   90.00
_cell.angle_gamma   90.00
#
_symmetry.space_group_name_H-M   'P 1'
#
loop_
_entity.id
_entity.type
_entity.pdbx_description
1 polymer ?
#
loop_
_entity_poly.entity_id
_entity_poly.type
_entity_poly.pdbx_seq_one_letter_code
_entity_poly.pdbx_strand_id
1 'polypeptide(L)'
;MYLKRKIDDYLNDWKRSDDRMPLIIKGARQTGKTESILHFAAENYKNIIYINFALEAKYKTILSGGYDVASILKNITLIDPNKNFIPGETILIFDELQECPDIATSLKSFCIDGDYDVICSGSLLGLNYKKIHSNSVGYKKDYEMHSMDFEEFLWAKGYSETHIKDMLQ
;
A
#
# COMPACT_ATOMS: atom_id res chain seq x y z
N MET A 1 1.14 7.23 -19.63
CA MET A 1 0.21 6.10 -19.78
C MET A 1 0.53 5.01 -18.77
N TYR A 2 -0.46 4.57 -18.02
CA TYR A 2 -0.28 3.51 -17.03
C TYR A 2 -0.16 2.14 -17.73
N LEU A 3 0.81 1.34 -17.31
CA LEU A 3 1.03 0.00 -17.83
C LEU A 3 0.45 -1.04 -16.86
N LYS A 4 -0.42 -1.91 -17.37
CA LYS A 4 -1.03 -2.97 -16.54
C LYS A 4 0.03 -3.89 -15.95
N ARG A 5 -0.14 -4.19 -14.65
CA ARG A 5 0.71 -5.12 -13.89
C ARG A 5 -0.16 -6.20 -13.23
N LYS A 6 0.42 -7.32 -12.91
CA LYS A 6 -0.29 -8.42 -12.20
C LYS A 6 -0.86 -7.98 -10.86
N ILE A 7 -0.20 -7.05 -10.19
CA ILE A 7 -0.68 -6.49 -8.92
C ILE A 7 -2.06 -5.82 -9.07
N ASP A 8 -2.41 -5.33 -10.26
CA ASP A 8 -3.70 -4.66 -10.47
C ASP A 8 -4.87 -5.60 -10.19
N ASP A 9 -4.81 -6.84 -10.67
CA ASP A 9 -5.82 -7.84 -10.41
C ASP A 9 -5.86 -8.22 -8.92
N TYR A 10 -4.70 -8.35 -8.30
CA TYR A 10 -4.60 -8.62 -6.87
C TYR A 10 -5.25 -7.53 -6.02
N LEU A 11 -5.00 -6.27 -6.32
CA LEU A 11 -5.56 -5.13 -5.59
C LEU A 11 -7.08 -5.04 -5.77
N ASN A 12 -7.58 -5.31 -6.98
CA ASN A 12 -9.01 -5.34 -7.24
C ASN A 12 -9.72 -6.46 -6.47
N ASP A 13 -9.13 -7.63 -6.40
CA ASP A 13 -9.67 -8.75 -5.61
C ASP A 13 -9.64 -8.43 -4.12
N TRP A 14 -8.55 -7.81 -3.64
CA TRP A 14 -8.44 -7.35 -2.25
C TRP A 14 -9.55 -6.36 -1.90
N LYS A 15 -9.84 -5.41 -2.77
CA LYS A 15 -10.89 -4.40 -2.54
C LYS A 15 -12.28 -5.03 -2.44
N ARG A 16 -12.53 -6.11 -3.17
CA ARG A 16 -13.82 -6.82 -3.16
C ARG A 16 -13.99 -7.72 -1.94
N SER A 17 -12.93 -8.04 -1.23
CA SER A 17 -13.00 -8.90 -0.05
C SER A 17 -13.62 -8.15 1.12
N ASP A 18 -14.62 -8.76 1.76
CA ASP A 18 -15.32 -8.16 2.91
C ASP A 18 -14.46 -8.15 4.18
N ASP A 19 -13.51 -9.07 4.27
CA ASP A 19 -12.59 -9.23 5.40
C ASP A 19 -11.18 -8.75 5.08
N ARG A 20 -11.05 -7.77 4.19
CA ARG A 20 -9.73 -7.29 3.79
C ARG A 20 -8.98 -6.66 4.95
N MET A 21 -7.69 -6.95 4.98
CA MET A 21 -6.75 -6.45 5.97
C MET A 21 -5.80 -5.43 5.33
N PRO A 22 -5.15 -4.56 6.13
CA PRO A 22 -4.08 -3.72 5.62
C PRO A 22 -3.04 -4.52 4.83
N LEU A 23 -2.50 -3.90 3.76
CA LEU A 23 -1.51 -4.53 2.90
C LEU A 23 -0.12 -3.94 3.11
N ILE A 24 0.91 -4.79 3.04
CA ILE A 24 2.28 -4.35 2.84
C ILE A 24 2.73 -4.86 1.47
N ILE A 25 2.98 -3.94 0.55
CA ILE A 25 3.52 -4.24 -0.77
C ILE A 25 5.02 -4.00 -0.74
N LYS A 26 5.78 -5.06 -0.91
CA LYS A 26 7.23 -5.06 -0.80
C LYS A 26 7.88 -5.43 -2.12
N GLY A 27 9.07 -4.96 -2.34
CA GLY A 27 9.82 -5.24 -3.55
C GLY A 27 11.00 -4.31 -3.71
N ALA A 28 11.86 -4.60 -4.70
CA ALA A 28 13.00 -3.75 -5.01
C ALA A 28 12.54 -2.35 -5.44
N ARG A 29 13.47 -1.40 -5.38
CA ARG A 29 13.23 -0.05 -5.90
C ARG A 29 12.93 -0.11 -7.40
N GLN A 30 12.12 0.83 -7.89
CA GLN A 30 11.80 0.99 -9.31
C GLN A 30 11.06 -0.21 -9.94
N THR A 31 10.32 -0.97 -9.15
CA THR A 31 9.43 -2.02 -9.66
C THR A 31 8.05 -1.50 -10.06
N GLY A 32 7.74 -0.24 -9.78
CA GLY A 32 6.43 0.38 -10.10
C GLY A 32 5.41 0.27 -8.98
N LYS A 33 5.82 -0.02 -7.73
CA LYS A 33 4.91 -0.16 -6.59
C LYS A 33 4.03 1.06 -6.39
N THR A 34 4.61 2.22 -6.30
CA THR A 34 3.91 3.48 -6.03
C THR A 34 2.91 3.80 -7.13
N GLU A 35 3.31 3.67 -8.40
CA GLU A 35 2.42 3.91 -9.55
C GLU A 35 1.20 3.00 -9.54
N SER A 36 1.41 1.71 -9.29
CA SER A 36 0.32 0.73 -9.26
C SER A 36 -0.65 0.99 -8.11
N ILE A 37 -0.14 1.32 -6.93
CA ILE A 37 -0.96 1.63 -5.75
C ILE A 37 -1.78 2.90 -5.99
N LEU A 38 -1.17 3.96 -6.49
CA LEU A 38 -1.85 5.23 -6.74
C LEU A 38 -2.88 5.11 -7.86
N HIS A 39 -2.58 4.35 -8.91
CA HIS A 39 -3.55 4.07 -9.97
C HIS A 39 -4.78 3.35 -9.43
N PHE A 40 -4.58 2.30 -8.64
CA PHE A 40 -5.66 1.58 -7.98
C PHE A 40 -6.48 2.50 -7.06
N ALA A 41 -5.82 3.31 -6.27
CA ALA A 41 -6.48 4.21 -5.33
C ALA A 41 -7.34 5.24 -6.05
N ALA A 42 -6.84 5.82 -7.14
CA ALA A 42 -7.58 6.80 -7.94
C ALA A 42 -8.88 6.23 -8.51
N GLU A 43 -8.91 4.95 -8.83
CA GLU A 43 -10.10 4.30 -9.40
C GLU A 43 -11.10 3.83 -8.34
N ASN A 44 -10.69 3.65 -7.08
CA ASN A 44 -11.50 2.96 -6.08
C ASN A 44 -11.88 3.79 -4.86
N TYR A 45 -11.26 4.96 -4.65
CA TYR A 45 -11.51 5.78 -3.46
C TYR A 45 -11.76 7.22 -3.82
N LYS A 46 -12.65 7.85 -3.07
CA LYS A 46 -12.96 9.27 -3.24
C LYS A 46 -11.91 10.17 -2.63
N ASN A 47 -11.18 9.66 -1.62
CA ASN A 47 -10.18 10.42 -0.89
C ASN A 47 -8.93 9.58 -0.67
N ILE A 48 -7.77 10.13 -1.02
CA ILE A 48 -6.49 9.45 -0.93
C ILE A 48 -5.57 10.25 -0.02
N ILE A 49 -5.09 9.64 1.06
CA ILE A 49 -4.08 10.21 1.92
C ILE A 49 -2.77 9.49 1.62
N TYR A 50 -1.88 10.18 0.91
CA TYR A 50 -0.57 9.63 0.52
C TYR A 50 0.53 10.28 1.33
N ILE A 51 1.32 9.47 2.01
CA ILE A 51 2.46 9.91 2.82
C ILE A 51 3.69 9.12 2.42
N ASN A 52 4.74 9.82 1.99
CA ASN A 52 6.03 9.25 1.66
C ASN A 52 7.04 9.63 2.75
N PHE A 53 7.44 8.67 3.57
CA PHE A 53 8.30 8.94 4.73
C PHE A 53 9.74 9.32 4.36
N ALA A 54 10.20 9.00 3.14
CA ALA A 54 11.51 9.43 2.66
C ALA A 54 11.50 10.89 2.23
N LEU A 55 10.45 11.31 1.51
CA LEU A 55 10.33 12.67 0.99
C LEU A 55 9.79 13.66 2.03
N GLU A 56 8.97 13.19 2.95
CA GLU A 56 8.27 14.01 3.93
C GLU A 56 8.55 13.50 5.33
N ALA A 57 9.80 13.65 5.77
CA ALA A 57 10.27 13.14 7.06
C ALA A 57 9.48 13.68 8.27
N LYS A 58 8.79 14.82 8.11
CA LYS A 58 7.93 15.40 9.16
C LYS A 58 6.84 14.43 9.64
N TYR A 59 6.39 13.51 8.77
CA TYR A 59 5.37 12.52 9.15
C TYR A 59 5.90 11.37 10.00
N LYS A 60 7.21 11.26 10.20
CA LYS A 60 7.78 10.23 11.09
C LYS A 60 7.34 10.38 12.54
N THR A 61 6.80 11.54 12.93
CA THR A 61 6.33 11.83 14.28
C THR A 61 4.88 11.44 14.55
N ILE A 62 4.16 10.89 13.56
CA ILE A 62 2.71 10.62 13.71
C ILE A 62 2.41 9.53 14.73
N LEU A 63 3.39 8.73 15.12
CA LEU A 63 3.23 7.67 16.14
C LEU A 63 3.54 8.16 17.57
N SER A 64 3.88 9.44 17.75
CA SER A 64 4.30 9.96 19.06
C SER A 64 3.24 9.84 20.15
N GLY A 65 1.96 9.79 19.77
CA GLY A 65 0.83 9.62 20.71
C GLY A 65 0.37 8.17 20.88
N GLY A 66 1.02 7.21 20.22
CA GLY A 66 0.65 5.81 20.25
C GLY A 66 0.31 5.24 18.89
N TYR A 67 -0.08 3.97 18.87
CA TYR A 67 -0.38 3.24 17.63
C TYR A 67 -1.87 3.17 17.31
N ASP A 68 -2.72 3.81 18.10
CA ASP A 68 -4.15 3.82 17.85
C ASP A 68 -4.51 4.75 16.68
N VAL A 69 -5.57 4.40 15.97
CA VAL A 69 -6.00 5.11 14.76
C VAL A 69 -6.27 6.58 15.06
N ALA A 70 -7.02 6.88 16.11
CA ALA A 70 -7.39 8.27 16.43
C ALA A 70 -6.17 9.16 16.65
N SER A 71 -5.16 8.68 17.38
CA SER A 71 -3.92 9.43 17.61
C SER A 71 -3.13 9.68 16.33
N ILE A 72 -3.04 8.66 15.47
CA ILE A 72 -2.33 8.76 14.19
C ILE A 72 -3.00 9.78 13.27
N LEU A 73 -4.32 9.69 13.11
CA LEU A 73 -5.06 10.62 12.24
C LEU A 73 -5.00 12.06 12.77
N LYS A 74 -5.08 12.24 14.08
CA LYS A 74 -4.91 13.56 14.71
C LYS A 74 -3.53 14.13 14.40
N ASN A 75 -2.48 13.35 14.56
CA ASN A 75 -1.11 13.80 14.31
C ASN A 75 -0.89 14.14 12.84
N ILE A 76 -1.47 13.39 11.91
CA ILE A 76 -1.42 13.71 10.49
C ILE A 76 -2.11 15.06 10.23
N THR A 77 -3.28 15.28 10.79
CA THR A 77 -4.05 16.52 10.63
C THR A 77 -3.33 17.73 11.25
N LEU A 78 -2.59 17.54 12.34
CA LEU A 78 -1.79 18.61 12.94
C LEU A 78 -0.63 19.03 12.02
N ILE A 79 -0.07 18.09 11.25
CA ILE A 79 0.99 18.40 10.29
C ILE A 79 0.41 19.07 9.04
N ASP A 80 -0.70 18.54 8.53
CA ASP A 80 -1.40 19.07 7.35
C ASP A 80 -2.90 19.11 7.59
N PRO A 81 -3.46 20.29 7.96
CA PRO A 81 -4.90 20.42 8.22
C PRO A 81 -5.80 20.18 7.01
N ASN A 82 -5.25 20.15 5.79
CA ASN A 82 -6.01 19.88 4.58
C ASN A 82 -6.28 18.40 4.35
N LYS A 83 -5.62 17.51 5.10
CA LYS A 83 -5.86 16.07 5.01
C LYS A 83 -7.11 15.71 5.81
N ASN A 84 -8.10 15.17 5.12
CA ASN A 84 -9.39 14.78 5.70
C ASN A 84 -9.52 13.26 5.68
N PHE A 85 -10.20 12.72 6.68
CA PHE A 85 -10.42 11.28 6.82
C PHE A 85 -11.92 10.98 6.85
N ILE A 86 -12.40 10.28 5.82
CA ILE A 86 -13.82 9.95 5.65
C ILE A 86 -13.96 8.43 5.76
N PRO A 87 -14.59 7.92 6.85
CA PRO A 87 -14.75 6.47 7.02
C PRO A 87 -15.40 5.81 5.79
N GLY A 88 -14.82 4.71 5.35
CA GLY A 88 -15.27 3.96 4.20
C GLY A 88 -14.91 4.54 2.83
N GLU A 89 -14.42 5.77 2.76
CA GLU A 89 -14.12 6.47 1.49
C GLU A 89 -12.67 6.86 1.34
N THR A 90 -11.89 6.84 2.42
CA THR A 90 -10.48 7.23 2.43
C THR A 90 -9.58 6.00 2.46
N ILE A 91 -8.57 5.99 1.59
CA ILE A 91 -7.44 5.08 1.69
C ILE A 91 -6.21 5.82 2.19
N LEU A 92 -5.49 5.21 3.14
CA LEU A 92 -4.18 5.70 3.58
C LEU A 92 -3.09 4.89 2.88
N ILE A 93 -2.15 5.59 2.26
CA ILE A 93 -1.00 4.98 1.60
C ILE A 93 0.26 5.48 2.30
N PHE A 94 0.98 4.56 2.96
CA PHE A 94 2.24 4.84 3.62
C PHE A 94 3.38 4.29 2.77
N ASP A 95 4.04 5.19 2.02
CA ASP A 95 5.12 4.82 1.12
C ASP A 95 6.48 4.97 1.80
N GLU A 96 7.46 4.22 1.30
CA GLU A 96 8.81 4.17 1.85
C GLU A 96 8.79 3.74 3.33
N LEU A 97 8.10 2.62 3.61
CA LEU A 97 7.88 2.09 4.96
C LEU A 97 9.19 1.87 5.73
N GLN A 98 10.29 1.54 5.04
CA GLN A 98 11.59 1.33 5.67
C GLN A 98 12.12 2.58 6.39
N GLU A 99 11.63 3.77 6.02
CA GLU A 99 11.99 5.02 6.69
C GLU A 99 11.20 5.27 7.98
N CYS A 100 10.08 4.56 8.17
CA CYS A 100 9.28 4.63 9.39
C CYS A 100 8.66 3.25 9.68
N PRO A 101 9.49 2.24 10.01
CA PRO A 101 9.04 0.85 10.10
C PRO A 101 8.00 0.62 11.21
N ASP A 102 7.93 1.44 12.22
CA ASP A 102 6.97 1.30 13.32
C ASP A 102 5.52 1.52 12.86
N ILE A 103 5.29 2.12 11.69
CA ILE A 103 3.95 2.19 11.09
C ILE A 103 3.35 0.77 10.94
N ALA A 104 4.16 -0.23 10.66
CA ALA A 104 3.67 -1.61 10.54
C ALA A 104 3.02 -2.11 11.83
N THR A 105 3.46 -1.64 12.99
CA THR A 105 2.84 -1.95 14.28
C THR A 105 1.40 -1.41 14.39
N SER A 106 1.13 -0.28 13.76
CA SER A 106 -0.21 0.34 13.77
C SER A 106 -1.23 -0.40 12.90
N LEU A 107 -0.80 -1.30 12.02
CA LEU A 107 -1.70 -1.99 11.09
C LEU A 107 -2.73 -2.85 11.82
N LYS A 108 -2.38 -3.42 12.95
CA LYS A 108 -3.33 -4.13 13.81
C LYS A 108 -4.48 -3.20 14.23
N SER A 109 -4.17 -1.98 14.65
CA SER A 109 -5.17 -0.99 15.06
C SER A 109 -6.08 -0.61 13.90
N PHE A 110 -5.52 -0.38 12.72
CA PHE A 110 -6.31 -0.09 11.52
C PHE A 110 -7.20 -1.26 11.10
N CYS A 111 -6.70 -2.48 11.22
CA CYS A 111 -7.48 -3.68 10.90
C CYS A 111 -8.70 -3.82 11.83
N ILE A 112 -8.50 -3.65 13.10
CA ILE A 112 -9.56 -3.76 14.11
C ILE A 112 -10.57 -2.63 13.98
N ASP A 113 -10.10 -1.40 13.76
CA ASP A 113 -10.96 -0.22 13.55
C ASP A 113 -11.86 -0.37 12.32
N GLY A 114 -11.30 -0.81 11.21
CA GLY A 114 -12.05 -1.15 10.00
C GLY A 114 -12.58 0.04 9.18
N ASP A 115 -12.44 1.28 9.64
CA ASP A 115 -13.00 2.45 8.95
C ASP A 115 -12.18 2.88 7.73
N TYR A 116 -10.89 2.53 7.69
CA TYR A 116 -9.97 2.98 6.64
C TYR A 116 -9.19 1.82 6.06
N ASP A 117 -9.09 1.78 4.75
CA ASP A 117 -8.19 0.87 4.06
C ASP A 117 -6.77 1.44 4.08
N VAL A 118 -5.78 0.58 4.29
CA VAL A 118 -4.38 0.99 4.42
C VAL A 118 -3.50 0.11 3.53
N ILE A 119 -2.65 0.75 2.74
CA ILE A 119 -1.60 0.09 1.96
C ILE A 119 -0.27 0.73 2.33
N CYS A 120 0.68 -0.10 2.77
CA CYS A 120 2.06 0.30 2.97
C CYS A 120 2.90 -0.21 1.80
N SER A 121 3.91 0.55 1.42
CA SER A 121 4.86 0.16 0.38
C SER A 121 6.28 0.39 0.87
N GLY A 122 7.17 -0.55 0.59
CA GLY A 122 8.56 -0.41 1.00
C GLY A 122 9.51 -1.31 0.25
N SER A 123 10.80 -0.95 0.32
CA SER A 123 11.87 -1.73 -0.25
C SER A 123 12.24 -2.89 0.67
N LEU A 124 12.55 -4.04 0.08
CA LEU A 124 13.09 -5.20 0.80
C LEU A 124 14.44 -4.90 1.46
N LEU A 125 15.22 -3.99 0.86
CA LEU A 125 16.50 -3.56 1.40
C LEU A 125 16.26 -2.55 2.53
N GLY A 126 16.68 -2.87 3.74
CA GLY A 126 16.59 -1.99 4.91
C GLY A 126 15.40 -2.24 5.83
N LEU A 127 14.47 -3.15 5.47
CA LEU A 127 13.42 -3.57 6.37
C LEU A 127 13.89 -4.77 7.22
N ASN A 128 13.78 -4.64 8.53
CA ASN A 128 13.91 -5.80 9.41
C ASN A 128 12.56 -6.52 9.47
N TYR A 129 12.30 -7.35 8.46
CA TYR A 129 11.01 -8.02 8.28
C TYR A 129 10.59 -8.87 9.47
N LYS A 130 11.53 -9.51 10.17
CA LYS A 130 11.20 -10.37 11.32
C LYS A 130 10.57 -9.56 12.45
N LYS A 131 11.09 -8.36 12.74
CA LYS A 131 10.56 -7.50 13.79
C LYS A 131 9.18 -6.92 13.43
N ILE A 132 9.03 -6.43 12.18
CA ILE A 132 7.76 -5.90 11.69
C ILE A 132 6.71 -7.00 11.62
N HIS A 133 7.10 -8.18 11.12
CA HIS A 133 6.20 -9.32 10.95
C HIS A 133 5.60 -9.79 12.28
N SER A 134 6.38 -9.77 13.37
CA SER A 134 5.91 -10.22 14.69
C SER A 134 4.84 -9.31 15.31
N ASN A 135 4.83 -8.02 14.99
CA ASN A 135 3.95 -7.03 15.63
C ASN A 135 2.53 -7.00 15.07
N SER A 136 2.34 -7.45 13.83
CA SER A 136 1.04 -7.37 13.15
C SER A 136 0.60 -8.68 12.49
N VAL A 137 1.15 -9.81 12.93
CA VAL A 137 0.78 -11.14 12.44
C VAL A 137 -0.72 -11.36 12.62
N GLY A 138 -1.40 -11.78 11.55
CA GLY A 138 -2.85 -12.01 11.53
C GLY A 138 -3.70 -10.78 11.27
N TYR A 139 -3.09 -9.58 11.18
CA TYR A 139 -3.79 -8.31 10.98
C TYR A 139 -3.37 -7.57 9.71
N LYS A 140 -2.56 -8.21 8.88
CA LYS A 140 -2.09 -7.66 7.61
C LYS A 140 -1.78 -8.77 6.62
N LYS A 141 -1.73 -8.41 5.35
CA LYS A 141 -1.26 -9.29 4.26
C LYS A 141 -0.04 -8.67 3.59
N ASP A 142 0.83 -9.52 3.08
CA ASP A 142 2.02 -9.11 2.34
C ASP A 142 1.88 -9.51 0.87
N TYR A 143 2.34 -8.64 -0.01
CA TYR A 143 2.46 -8.91 -1.43
C TYR A 143 3.84 -8.50 -1.89
N GLU A 144 4.55 -9.40 -2.58
CA GLU A 144 5.86 -9.10 -3.13
C GLU A 144 5.73 -8.76 -4.62
N MET A 145 6.15 -7.54 -4.99
CA MET A 145 6.12 -7.07 -6.35
C MET A 145 7.52 -7.15 -6.96
N HIS A 146 7.59 -7.76 -8.13
CA HIS A 146 8.83 -7.92 -8.88
C HIS A 146 8.91 -6.94 -10.05
N SER A 147 10.07 -6.87 -10.69
CA SER A 147 10.22 -6.17 -11.96
C SER A 147 9.26 -6.75 -12.99
N MET A 148 8.90 -5.94 -14.00
CA MET A 148 7.97 -6.36 -15.05
C MET A 148 8.41 -7.71 -15.65
N ASP A 149 7.51 -8.69 -15.60
CA ASP A 149 7.77 -10.00 -16.19
C ASP A 149 7.45 -10.01 -17.69
N PHE A 150 7.69 -11.17 -18.34
CA PHE A 150 7.50 -11.28 -19.78
C PHE A 150 6.02 -11.09 -20.19
N GLU A 151 5.07 -11.61 -19.43
CA GLU A 151 3.65 -11.39 -19.72
C GLU A 151 3.27 -9.91 -19.60
N GLU A 152 3.69 -9.26 -18.53
CA GLU A 152 3.45 -7.82 -18.32
C GLU A 152 4.09 -6.99 -19.43
N PHE A 153 5.27 -7.38 -19.89
CA PHE A 153 5.94 -6.76 -21.03
C PHE A 153 5.09 -6.91 -22.30
N LEU A 154 4.53 -8.10 -22.56
CA LEU A 154 3.66 -8.33 -23.71
C LEU A 154 2.38 -7.49 -23.63
N TRP A 155 1.78 -7.36 -22.44
CA TRP A 155 0.64 -6.45 -22.27
C TRP A 155 1.00 -5.01 -22.61
N ALA A 156 2.17 -4.55 -22.19
CA ALA A 156 2.66 -3.21 -22.50
C ALA A 156 2.87 -3.00 -24.00
N LYS A 157 3.14 -4.06 -24.76
CA LYS A 157 3.26 -4.05 -26.22
C LYS A 157 1.92 -4.17 -26.94
N GLY A 158 0.81 -4.32 -26.21
CA GLY A 158 -0.52 -4.38 -26.78
C GLY A 158 -1.06 -5.79 -27.06
N TYR A 159 -0.41 -6.83 -26.62
CA TYR A 159 -0.91 -8.20 -26.73
C TYR A 159 -2.03 -8.45 -25.71
N SER A 160 -3.11 -9.11 -26.15
CA SER A 160 -4.20 -9.50 -25.27
C SER A 160 -3.82 -10.73 -24.41
N GLU A 161 -4.49 -10.92 -23.30
CA GLU A 161 -4.29 -12.11 -22.45
C GLU A 161 -4.52 -13.41 -23.22
N THR A 162 -5.51 -13.44 -24.12
CA THR A 162 -5.79 -14.60 -24.97
C THR A 162 -4.64 -14.92 -25.88
N HIS A 163 -4.08 -13.91 -26.58
CA HIS A 163 -2.91 -14.06 -27.42
C HIS A 163 -1.71 -14.60 -26.67
N ILE A 164 -1.48 -14.11 -25.45
CA ILE A 164 -0.35 -14.54 -24.63
C ILE A 164 -0.48 -16.00 -24.24
N LYS A 165 -1.67 -16.44 -23.84
CA LYS A 165 -1.94 -17.85 -23.52
C LYS A 165 -1.65 -18.75 -24.70
N ASP A 166 -2.06 -18.35 -25.89
CA ASP A 166 -1.82 -19.12 -27.13
C ASP A 166 -0.31 -19.18 -27.46
N MET A 167 0.44 -18.12 -27.20
CA MET A 167 1.88 -18.06 -27.45
C MET A 167 2.72 -18.87 -26.47
N LEU A 168 2.22 -19.05 -25.23
CA LEU A 168 2.94 -19.77 -24.17
C LEU A 168 2.63 -21.28 -24.13
N GLN A 169 1.70 -21.73 -24.93
CA GLN A 169 1.43 -23.15 -25.15
C GLN A 169 2.40 -23.69 -26.19
#